data_f8f31a3fc8839f213276af8d82bf2061
#
_entry.id   f8f31a3fc8839f213276af8d82bf2061
#
_cell.length_a   1.000
_cell.length_b   1.000
_cell.length_c   1.000
_cell.angle_alpha   90.00
_cell.angle_beta   90.00
_cell.angle_gamma   90.00
#
_symmetry.space_group_name_H-M   'P 1'
#
loop_
_entity.id
_entity.type
_entity.pdbx_description
1 polymer ?
#
loop_
_entity_poly.entity_id
_entity_poly.type
_entity_poly.pdbx_seq_one_letter_code
_entity_poly.pdbx_strand_id
1 'polypeptide(L)'
;MFNLNFTIMKTMPQNLKKWMAPLGLICLLAVTLASCVKNQAPTVSKPLSALEITDACPDAPQLNFFLGSNEINQNTLGLGDFTYYFSAYAGINSAGFYQAGTTTAIAQTNITLNANTYYTLYLANVEATPDFLLLKDSVYNAGTGFTAIRFVDVSPNAPAVDLITKSGTKIVQNYTYKNASAFLKVPMPVGSVDSLEVVQSGTTTVLATLPVTVFLSNADYTVWFYGLANPPLASEGLAANIMENLFFNE
;
A
#
# COMPACT_ATOMS: atom_id res chain seq x y z
N MET A 1 -6.93 52.42 50.59
CA MET A 1 -6.31 53.72 50.42
C MET A 1 -4.82 53.57 50.77
N PHE A 2 -3.96 53.31 49.81
CA PHE A 2 -2.52 53.33 50.03
C PHE A 2 -1.94 54.46 49.18
N ASN A 3 -1.59 55.60 49.87
CA ASN A 3 -0.86 56.72 49.30
C ASN A 3 0.62 56.32 49.21
N LEU A 4 1.10 55.94 48.02
CA LEU A 4 2.55 55.85 47.82
C LEU A 4 3.11 57.17 47.52
N ASN A 5 3.92 57.61 48.46
CA ASN A 5 4.61 58.93 48.46
C ASN A 5 5.52 59.05 47.23
N PHE A 6 5.23 60.04 46.42
CA PHE A 6 5.99 60.49 45.23
C PHE A 6 7.30 61.23 45.58
N THR A 7 7.78 61.19 46.86
CA THR A 7 8.87 61.99 47.35
C THR A 7 10.27 61.40 47.11
N ILE A 8 10.39 60.15 46.73
CA ILE A 8 11.68 59.46 46.58
C ILE A 8 12.36 59.74 45.22
N MET A 9 11.63 60.22 44.22
CA MET A 9 12.22 60.49 42.90
C MET A 9 13.00 61.80 42.75
N LYS A 10 13.01 62.68 43.77
CA LYS A 10 13.62 64.02 43.66
C LYS A 10 15.09 64.07 44.06
N THR A 11 15.66 63.02 44.60
CA THR A 11 17.03 63.01 45.14
C THR A 11 17.99 62.03 44.38
N MET A 12 17.58 61.43 43.26
CA MET A 12 18.52 60.63 42.49
C MET A 12 19.43 61.46 41.58
N PRO A 13 20.77 61.25 41.62
CA PRO A 13 21.70 61.96 40.76
C PRO A 13 21.39 61.71 39.27
N GLN A 14 21.50 62.80 38.48
CA GLN A 14 21.09 62.76 37.04
C GLN A 14 21.79 61.69 36.23
N ASN A 15 22.95 61.20 36.66
CA ASN A 15 23.68 60.12 35.96
C ASN A 15 23.00 58.77 36.13
N LEU A 16 22.25 58.48 37.19
CA LEU A 16 21.58 57.25 37.41
C LEU A 16 20.32 57.12 36.53
N LYS A 17 19.67 58.29 36.23
CA LYS A 17 18.48 58.31 35.34
C LYS A 17 18.81 57.97 33.90
N LYS A 18 20.05 58.25 33.45
CA LYS A 18 20.48 57.93 32.07
C LYS A 18 20.70 56.40 31.83
N TRP A 19 21.01 55.64 32.87
CA TRP A 19 21.27 54.17 32.77
C TRP A 19 20.01 53.34 32.99
N MET A 20 19.00 53.86 33.64
CA MET A 20 17.76 53.13 33.89
C MET A 20 16.85 53.05 32.65
N ALA A 21 16.92 54.06 31.77
CA ALA A 21 16.12 54.09 30.55
C ALA A 21 16.47 52.93 29.55
N PRO A 22 17.76 52.63 29.26
CA PRO A 22 18.12 51.54 28.41
C PRO A 22 17.87 50.17 29.06
N LEU A 23 17.99 50.04 30.39
CA LEU A 23 17.72 48.78 31.11
C LEU A 23 16.24 48.40 31.05
N GLY A 24 15.34 49.36 31.19
CA GLY A 24 13.88 49.13 31.06
C GLY A 24 13.49 48.73 29.67
N LEU A 25 14.12 49.30 28.64
CA LEU A 25 13.85 48.95 27.23
C LEU A 25 14.35 47.56 26.86
N ILE A 26 15.50 47.14 27.39
CA ILE A 26 16.06 45.80 27.18
C ILE A 26 15.20 44.72 27.84
N CYS A 27 14.68 44.98 29.06
CA CYS A 27 13.77 44.05 29.71
C CYS A 27 12.42 43.91 28.96
N LEU A 28 11.90 45.01 28.39
CA LEU A 28 10.66 44.98 27.61
C LEU A 28 10.83 44.20 26.28
N LEU A 29 12.00 44.37 25.63
CA LEU A 29 12.33 43.59 24.41
C LEU A 29 12.52 42.10 24.73
N ALA A 30 13.10 41.72 25.86
CA ALA A 30 13.31 40.34 26.25
C ALA A 30 11.99 39.59 26.52
N VAL A 31 10.99 40.28 27.06
CA VAL A 31 9.65 39.66 27.31
C VAL A 31 8.88 39.42 26.02
N THR A 32 9.07 40.26 24.97
CA THR A 32 8.39 40.04 23.67
C THR A 32 8.99 38.90 22.87
N LEU A 33 10.26 38.53 23.06
CA LEU A 33 10.91 37.41 22.41
C LEU A 33 10.56 36.05 23.04
N ALA A 34 10.17 36.03 24.33
CA ALA A 34 9.77 34.80 25.02
C ALA A 34 8.33 34.30 24.63
N SER A 35 7.55 35.17 23.97
CA SER A 35 6.14 34.85 23.63
C SER A 35 5.97 34.00 22.36
N CYS A 36 7.02 33.63 21.63
CA CYS A 36 6.94 32.89 20.38
C CYS A 36 7.46 31.45 20.45
N VAL A 37 7.79 30.91 21.62
CA VAL A 37 7.98 29.49 21.78
C VAL A 37 6.59 28.86 21.94
N LYS A 38 5.89 28.72 20.82
CA LYS A 38 4.74 27.83 20.73
C LYS A 38 5.25 26.45 21.09
N ASN A 39 4.92 25.95 22.27
CA ASN A 39 5.09 24.54 22.62
C ASN A 39 4.29 23.74 21.59
N GLN A 40 4.92 23.41 20.47
CA GLN A 40 4.40 22.35 19.61
C GLN A 40 4.51 21.09 20.46
N ALA A 41 3.38 20.62 20.95
CA ALA A 41 3.32 19.26 21.45
C ALA A 41 3.97 18.37 20.39
N PRO A 42 4.81 17.40 20.74
CA PRO A 42 5.42 16.50 19.78
C PRO A 42 4.28 15.91 18.94
N THR A 43 4.28 16.21 17.64
CA THR A 43 3.37 15.57 16.70
C THR A 43 3.76 14.11 16.70
N VAL A 44 3.03 13.28 17.42
CA VAL A 44 3.18 11.84 17.35
C VAL A 44 2.80 11.47 15.92
N SER A 45 3.80 11.22 15.09
CA SER A 45 3.60 10.70 13.74
C SER A 45 2.85 9.38 13.86
N LYS A 46 1.69 9.28 13.20
CA LYS A 46 0.97 8.00 13.15
C LYS A 46 1.84 6.99 12.42
N PRO A 47 2.01 5.77 12.95
CA PRO A 47 2.80 4.74 12.29
C PRO A 47 2.17 4.40 10.92
N LEU A 48 3.02 4.11 9.95
CA LEU A 48 2.63 3.82 8.58
C LEU A 48 2.76 2.34 8.27
N SER A 49 2.01 1.92 7.28
CA SER A 49 2.04 0.66 6.55
C SER A 49 2.10 0.98 5.07
N ALA A 50 2.40 0.03 4.22
CA ALA A 50 2.27 0.14 2.78
C ALA A 50 1.14 -0.78 2.30
N LEU A 51 0.31 -0.28 1.40
CA LEU A 51 -0.82 -1.01 0.84
C LEU A 51 -0.78 -0.91 -0.69
N GLU A 52 -1.01 -2.02 -1.35
CA GLU A 52 -1.24 -2.17 -2.77
C GLU A 52 -2.63 -2.75 -2.97
N ILE A 53 -3.32 -2.37 -4.02
CA ILE A 53 -4.66 -2.85 -4.33
C ILE A 53 -4.73 -3.42 -5.74
N THR A 54 -5.55 -4.45 -5.92
CA THR A 54 -5.73 -5.17 -7.17
C THR A 54 -7.21 -5.44 -7.41
N ASP A 55 -7.67 -5.15 -8.63
CA ASP A 55 -8.98 -5.59 -9.09
C ASP A 55 -8.87 -6.99 -9.72
N ALA A 56 -9.50 -7.95 -9.09
CA ALA A 56 -9.65 -9.33 -9.59
C ALA A 56 -11.12 -9.76 -9.64
N CYS A 57 -12.06 -8.80 -9.64
CA CYS A 57 -13.49 -9.02 -9.77
C CYS A 57 -13.90 -9.00 -11.26
N PRO A 58 -14.21 -10.14 -11.90
CA PRO A 58 -14.27 -10.24 -13.36
C PRO A 58 -15.32 -9.35 -14.03
N ASP A 59 -16.46 -9.17 -13.40
CA ASP A 59 -17.61 -8.43 -13.92
C ASP A 59 -17.79 -7.05 -13.28
N ALA A 60 -16.81 -6.59 -12.50
CA ALA A 60 -16.85 -5.24 -11.93
C ALA A 60 -16.69 -4.18 -13.04
N PRO A 61 -17.35 -3.02 -12.90
CA PRO A 61 -17.09 -1.87 -13.75
C PRO A 61 -15.68 -1.30 -13.46
N GLN A 62 -15.29 -0.24 -14.16
CA GLN A 62 -14.10 0.53 -13.77
C GLN A 62 -14.24 1.06 -12.35
N LEU A 63 -13.20 0.94 -11.53
CA LEU A 63 -13.25 1.17 -10.09
C LEU A 63 -12.37 2.32 -9.63
N ASN A 64 -12.89 3.07 -8.64
CA ASN A 64 -12.10 3.92 -7.76
C ASN A 64 -11.99 3.24 -6.39
N PHE A 65 -10.80 3.30 -5.80
CA PHE A 65 -10.54 2.78 -4.46
C PHE A 65 -10.41 3.90 -3.45
N PHE A 66 -11.10 3.75 -2.32
CA PHE A 66 -11.06 4.69 -1.19
C PHE A 66 -10.52 4.00 0.06
N LEU A 67 -9.60 4.69 0.74
CA LEU A 67 -9.16 4.33 2.08
C LEU A 67 -9.65 5.41 3.06
N GLY A 68 -10.64 5.07 3.87
CA GLY A 68 -11.43 6.04 4.62
C GLY A 68 -12.22 6.94 3.66
N SER A 69 -11.97 8.25 3.74
CA SER A 69 -12.58 9.25 2.84
C SER A 69 -11.68 9.66 1.68
N ASN A 70 -10.48 9.10 1.57
CA ASN A 70 -9.50 9.49 0.57
C ASN A 70 -9.57 8.56 -0.64
N GLU A 71 -9.77 9.11 -1.83
CA GLU A 71 -9.56 8.41 -3.09
C GLU A 71 -8.06 8.22 -3.31
N ILE A 72 -7.66 7.00 -3.64
CA ILE A 72 -6.25 6.60 -3.69
C ILE A 72 -5.74 6.53 -5.13
N ASN A 73 -6.48 5.87 -6.02
CA ASN A 73 -6.03 5.68 -7.39
C ASN A 73 -6.38 6.89 -8.26
N GLN A 74 -5.41 7.39 -9.01
CA GLN A 74 -5.61 8.50 -9.96
C GLN A 74 -6.25 8.04 -11.27
N ASN A 75 -5.94 6.82 -11.69
CA ASN A 75 -6.57 6.16 -12.84
C ASN A 75 -7.51 5.07 -12.31
N THR A 76 -8.62 4.88 -13.00
CA THR A 76 -9.55 3.78 -12.66
C THR A 76 -8.88 2.43 -12.80
N LEU A 77 -9.32 1.46 -12.00
CA LEU A 77 -8.88 0.07 -12.07
C LEU A 77 -9.91 -0.75 -12.82
N GLY A 78 -9.47 -1.52 -13.76
CA GLY A 78 -10.23 -2.59 -14.41
C GLY A 78 -9.71 -3.96 -14.00
N LEU A 79 -10.36 -5.02 -14.48
CA LEU A 79 -9.99 -6.41 -14.20
C LEU A 79 -8.51 -6.67 -14.52
N GLY A 80 -7.76 -7.11 -13.51
CA GLY A 80 -6.33 -7.40 -13.62
C GLY A 80 -5.42 -6.19 -13.40
N ASP A 81 -5.97 -4.98 -13.20
CA ASP A 81 -5.19 -3.79 -12.85
C ASP A 81 -4.80 -3.80 -11.36
N PHE A 82 -3.72 -3.11 -11.07
CA PHE A 82 -3.22 -2.94 -9.72
C PHE A 82 -2.57 -1.56 -9.53
N THR A 83 -2.39 -1.15 -8.28
CA THR A 83 -1.58 0.02 -7.93
C THR A 83 -0.20 -0.42 -7.46
N TYR A 84 0.76 0.52 -7.42
CA TYR A 84 1.96 0.32 -6.61
C TYR A 84 1.65 0.59 -5.14
N TYR A 85 2.57 0.17 -4.24
CA TYR A 85 2.44 0.45 -2.82
C TYR A 85 2.30 1.94 -2.55
N PHE A 86 1.33 2.30 -1.76
CA PHE A 86 1.15 3.64 -1.20
C PHE A 86 1.12 3.59 0.33
N SER A 87 1.45 4.71 0.95
CA SER A 87 1.46 4.82 2.41
C SER A 87 0.05 4.87 2.97
N ALA A 88 -0.24 4.01 3.93
CA ALA A 88 -1.48 3.96 4.69
C ALA A 88 -1.19 4.03 6.19
N TYR A 89 -2.06 4.64 6.98
CA TYR A 89 -1.90 4.61 8.43
C TYR A 89 -2.16 3.21 8.98
N ALA A 90 -1.29 2.78 9.91
CA ALA A 90 -1.52 1.55 10.64
C ALA A 90 -2.78 1.66 11.52
N GLY A 91 -3.44 0.53 11.77
CA GLY A 91 -4.69 0.42 12.49
C GLY A 91 -5.83 -0.07 11.61
N ILE A 92 -7.06 0.13 12.07
CA ILE A 92 -8.27 -0.24 11.33
C ILE A 92 -8.57 0.88 10.32
N ASN A 93 -8.72 0.50 9.06
CA ASN A 93 -9.06 1.39 7.95
C ASN A 93 -10.30 0.85 7.24
N SER A 94 -11.23 1.74 6.89
CA SER A 94 -12.31 1.41 5.97
C SER A 94 -11.77 1.40 4.55
N ALA A 95 -11.86 0.28 3.85
CA ALA A 95 -11.45 0.09 2.47
C ALA A 95 -12.69 -0.12 1.60
N GLY A 96 -12.80 0.59 0.47
CA GLY A 96 -13.96 0.50 -0.40
C GLY A 96 -13.61 0.66 -1.86
N PHE A 97 -14.19 -0.21 -2.70
CA PHE A 97 -14.19 -0.08 -4.14
C PHE A 97 -15.54 0.47 -4.60
N TYR A 98 -15.50 1.48 -5.45
CA TYR A 98 -16.68 2.17 -5.96
C TYR A 98 -16.64 2.19 -7.48
N GLN A 99 -17.81 2.15 -8.11
CA GLN A 99 -17.90 2.38 -9.54
C GLN A 99 -17.35 3.76 -9.87
N ALA A 100 -16.42 3.82 -10.80
CA ALA A 100 -15.72 5.04 -11.17
C ALA A 100 -16.68 6.17 -11.56
N GLY A 101 -16.40 7.37 -11.06
CA GLY A 101 -17.21 8.56 -11.31
C GLY A 101 -18.56 8.57 -10.59
N THR A 102 -18.83 7.64 -9.67
CA THR A 102 -20.06 7.57 -8.90
C THR A 102 -19.79 7.42 -7.40
N THR A 103 -20.86 7.42 -6.60
CA THR A 103 -20.82 7.07 -5.16
C THR A 103 -21.34 5.66 -4.89
N THR A 104 -21.55 4.86 -5.94
CA THR A 104 -22.03 3.48 -5.81
C THR A 104 -20.90 2.58 -5.34
N ALA A 105 -21.02 2.06 -4.14
CA ALA A 105 -20.08 1.08 -3.61
C ALA A 105 -20.32 -0.29 -4.27
N ILE A 106 -19.26 -0.87 -4.82
CA ILE A 106 -19.23 -2.27 -5.28
C ILE A 106 -18.97 -3.16 -4.07
N ALA A 107 -17.94 -2.81 -3.26
CA ALA A 107 -17.61 -3.57 -2.07
C ALA A 107 -16.96 -2.67 -1.02
N GLN A 108 -17.21 -2.95 0.26
CA GLN A 108 -16.60 -2.26 1.39
C GLN A 108 -16.26 -3.24 2.50
N THR A 109 -15.14 -3.01 3.17
CA THR A 109 -14.71 -3.78 4.35
C THR A 109 -13.82 -2.95 5.26
N ASN A 110 -13.61 -3.42 6.49
CA ASN A 110 -12.57 -2.90 7.36
C ASN A 110 -11.34 -3.80 7.27
N ILE A 111 -10.18 -3.20 7.01
CA ILE A 111 -8.89 -3.88 7.01
C ILE A 111 -8.05 -3.40 8.19
N THR A 112 -7.22 -4.29 8.74
CA THR A 112 -6.28 -3.96 9.81
C THR A 112 -4.87 -4.01 9.26
N LEU A 113 -4.17 -2.88 9.32
CA LEU A 113 -2.80 -2.72 8.87
C LEU A 113 -1.87 -2.56 10.07
N ASN A 114 -0.82 -3.37 10.16
CA ASN A 114 0.23 -3.22 11.16
C ASN A 114 1.29 -2.23 10.68
N ALA A 115 1.90 -1.50 11.61
CA ALA A 115 3.00 -0.60 11.30
C ALA A 115 4.17 -1.35 10.63
N ASN A 116 4.88 -0.66 9.74
CA ASN A 116 6.07 -1.16 9.04
C ASN A 116 5.82 -2.49 8.33
N THR A 117 4.63 -2.64 7.74
CA THR A 117 4.21 -3.88 7.08
C THR A 117 3.62 -3.55 5.72
N TYR A 118 3.93 -4.37 4.73
CA TYR A 118 3.42 -4.30 3.37
C TYR A 118 2.22 -5.24 3.22
N TYR A 119 1.23 -4.81 2.44
CA TYR A 119 0.01 -5.58 2.18
C TYR A 119 -0.44 -5.41 0.74
N THR A 120 -1.00 -6.49 0.17
CA THR A 120 -1.78 -6.44 -1.06
C THR A 120 -3.24 -6.78 -0.76
N LEU A 121 -4.17 -5.94 -1.17
CA LEU A 121 -5.61 -6.14 -1.05
C LEU A 121 -6.21 -6.44 -2.43
N TYR A 122 -6.79 -7.60 -2.58
CA TYR A 122 -7.53 -8.01 -3.77
C TYR A 122 -9.03 -7.80 -3.54
N LEU A 123 -9.70 -7.16 -4.52
CA LEU A 123 -11.13 -7.34 -4.73
C LEU A 123 -11.30 -8.58 -5.59
N ALA A 124 -12.03 -9.57 -5.11
CA ALA A 124 -12.17 -10.87 -5.78
C ALA A 124 -13.64 -11.30 -5.86
N ASN A 125 -13.90 -12.47 -6.48
CA ASN A 125 -15.22 -13.00 -6.77
C ASN A 125 -15.95 -12.15 -7.84
N VAL A 126 -17.26 -12.29 -7.95
CA VAL A 126 -18.11 -11.53 -8.88
C VAL A 126 -18.79 -10.36 -8.18
N GLU A 127 -19.19 -9.34 -8.96
CA GLU A 127 -19.81 -8.10 -8.42
C GLU A 127 -21.01 -8.39 -7.53
N ALA A 128 -21.82 -9.39 -7.85
CA ALA A 128 -23.00 -9.76 -7.06
C ALA A 128 -22.64 -10.27 -5.65
N THR A 129 -21.45 -10.81 -5.45
CA THR A 129 -20.96 -11.34 -4.16
C THR A 129 -19.47 -11.05 -4.00
N PRO A 130 -19.08 -9.77 -3.97
CA PRO A 130 -17.67 -9.40 -3.94
C PRO A 130 -17.02 -9.86 -2.64
N ASP A 131 -15.76 -10.24 -2.72
CA ASP A 131 -14.99 -10.74 -1.60
C ASP A 131 -13.62 -10.06 -1.55
N PHE A 132 -13.00 -10.07 -0.38
CA PHE A 132 -11.69 -9.47 -0.14
C PHE A 132 -10.67 -10.52 0.26
N LEU A 133 -9.46 -10.36 -0.26
CA LEU A 133 -8.30 -11.09 0.21
C LEU A 133 -7.19 -10.08 0.55
N LEU A 134 -6.89 -9.93 1.84
CA LEU A 134 -5.77 -9.12 2.31
C LEU A 134 -4.59 -10.03 2.62
N LEU A 135 -3.50 -9.87 1.90
CA LEU A 135 -2.27 -10.61 2.11
C LEU A 135 -1.21 -9.70 2.73
N LYS A 136 -0.50 -10.24 3.71
CA LYS A 136 0.71 -9.62 4.22
C LYS A 136 1.86 -9.98 3.28
N ASP A 137 2.61 -8.98 2.85
CA ASP A 137 3.76 -9.16 2.00
C ASP A 137 5.04 -9.12 2.86
N SER A 138 6.03 -9.88 2.44
CA SER A 138 7.32 -9.93 3.12
C SER A 138 8.43 -9.83 2.10
N VAL A 139 9.42 -9.02 2.39
CA VAL A 139 10.66 -8.98 1.60
C VAL A 139 11.33 -10.34 1.68
N TYR A 140 11.68 -10.91 0.54
CA TYR A 140 12.36 -12.19 0.47
C TYR A 140 13.68 -12.04 -0.29
N ASN A 141 14.80 -12.27 0.39
CA ASN A 141 16.10 -12.23 -0.23
C ASN A 141 16.40 -13.56 -0.93
N ALA A 142 16.08 -13.65 -2.22
CA ALA A 142 16.33 -14.84 -3.02
C ALA A 142 17.83 -15.07 -3.30
N GLY A 143 18.64 -14.02 -3.30
CA GLY A 143 20.05 -14.03 -3.62
C GLY A 143 20.33 -13.99 -5.13
N THR A 144 21.60 -13.82 -5.48
CA THR A 144 22.04 -13.70 -6.89
C THR A 144 21.73 -14.96 -7.70
N GLY A 145 21.19 -14.79 -8.90
CA GLY A 145 20.80 -15.88 -9.81
C GLY A 145 19.46 -16.51 -9.49
N PHE A 146 18.72 -15.93 -8.57
CA PHE A 146 17.38 -16.37 -8.18
C PHE A 146 16.44 -15.17 -8.11
N THR A 147 15.15 -15.44 -8.28
CA THR A 147 14.06 -14.52 -7.97
C THR A 147 13.12 -15.17 -6.96
N ALA A 148 12.30 -14.39 -6.27
CA ALA A 148 11.25 -14.92 -5.43
C ALA A 148 9.89 -14.76 -6.13
N ILE A 149 9.10 -15.81 -6.18
CA ILE A 149 7.76 -15.79 -6.78
C ILE A 149 6.74 -16.24 -5.74
N ARG A 150 5.73 -15.43 -5.53
CA ARG A 150 4.51 -15.78 -4.82
C ARG A 150 3.40 -15.98 -5.84
N PHE A 151 2.58 -17.01 -5.65
CA PHE A 151 1.38 -17.25 -6.45
C PHE A 151 0.13 -17.04 -5.63
N VAL A 152 -0.88 -16.40 -6.23
CA VAL A 152 -2.18 -16.14 -5.60
C VAL A 152 -3.28 -16.53 -6.58
N ASP A 153 -4.19 -17.40 -6.17
CA ASP A 153 -5.38 -17.73 -6.95
C ASP A 153 -6.59 -16.96 -6.41
N VAL A 154 -7.10 -16.04 -7.21
CA VAL A 154 -8.31 -15.25 -6.93
C VAL A 154 -9.42 -15.47 -7.96
N SER A 155 -9.30 -16.53 -8.78
CA SER A 155 -10.37 -16.97 -9.68
C SER A 155 -11.43 -17.78 -8.91
N PRO A 156 -12.70 -17.33 -8.85
CA PRO A 156 -13.69 -17.93 -7.96
C PRO A 156 -14.19 -19.31 -8.42
N ASN A 157 -14.04 -19.64 -9.68
CA ASN A 157 -14.59 -20.86 -10.26
C ASN A 157 -13.64 -21.67 -11.14
N ALA A 158 -12.35 -21.33 -11.13
CA ALA A 158 -11.34 -22.11 -11.80
C ALA A 158 -11.16 -23.48 -11.11
N PRO A 159 -10.74 -24.51 -11.85
CA PRO A 159 -10.25 -25.74 -11.24
C PRO A 159 -8.97 -25.47 -10.45
N ALA A 160 -8.54 -26.44 -9.63
CA ALA A 160 -7.22 -26.34 -8.99
C ALA A 160 -6.11 -26.19 -10.04
N VAL A 161 -5.12 -25.34 -9.76
CA VAL A 161 -4.09 -24.93 -10.71
C VAL A 161 -2.67 -25.13 -10.17
N ASP A 162 -1.74 -25.28 -11.11
CA ASP A 162 -0.30 -25.26 -10.89
C ASP A 162 0.27 -24.01 -11.60
N LEU A 163 1.27 -23.36 -11.03
CA LEU A 163 2.11 -22.39 -11.72
C LEU A 163 3.39 -23.07 -12.18
N ILE A 164 3.69 -22.98 -13.44
CA ILE A 164 4.88 -23.59 -14.04
C ILE A 164 5.67 -22.58 -14.87
N THR A 165 6.96 -22.83 -15.06
CA THR A 165 7.73 -22.18 -16.12
C THR A 165 7.33 -22.78 -17.46
N LYS A 166 7.55 -22.08 -18.56
CA LYS A 166 7.32 -22.61 -19.92
C LYS A 166 8.13 -23.87 -20.20
N SER A 167 9.28 -24.04 -19.53
CA SER A 167 10.09 -25.27 -19.61
C SER A 167 9.47 -26.46 -18.85
N GLY A 168 8.36 -26.25 -18.12
CA GLY A 168 7.64 -27.28 -17.37
C GLY A 168 8.08 -27.43 -15.92
N THR A 169 8.94 -26.56 -15.41
CA THR A 169 9.32 -26.59 -13.98
C THR A 169 8.17 -26.07 -13.13
N LYS A 170 7.69 -26.87 -12.19
CA LYS A 170 6.61 -26.50 -11.28
C LYS A 170 7.11 -25.61 -10.17
N ILE A 171 6.46 -24.44 -9.99
CA ILE A 171 6.72 -23.48 -8.93
C ILE A 171 5.77 -23.74 -7.76
N VAL A 172 4.45 -23.86 -8.04
CA VAL A 172 3.44 -24.25 -7.06
C VAL A 172 2.51 -25.30 -7.66
N GLN A 173 1.78 -26.02 -6.80
CA GLN A 173 0.86 -27.09 -7.22
C GLN A 173 -0.44 -27.06 -6.42
N ASN A 174 -1.53 -27.37 -7.10
CA ASN A 174 -2.86 -27.61 -6.52
C ASN A 174 -3.39 -26.41 -5.72
N TYR A 175 -3.26 -25.19 -6.27
CA TYR A 175 -3.84 -23.98 -5.69
C TYR A 175 -5.28 -23.82 -6.14
N THR A 176 -6.09 -23.26 -5.25
CA THR A 176 -7.52 -23.01 -5.45
C THR A 176 -7.87 -21.61 -4.96
N TYR A 177 -9.08 -21.17 -5.23
CA TYR A 177 -9.57 -19.84 -4.85
C TYR A 177 -9.17 -19.39 -3.44
N LYS A 178 -8.61 -18.18 -3.36
CA LYS A 178 -8.09 -17.51 -2.13
C LYS A 178 -6.88 -18.20 -1.50
N ASN A 179 -6.23 -19.13 -2.19
CA ASN A 179 -4.95 -19.67 -1.74
C ASN A 179 -3.79 -18.82 -2.26
N ALA A 180 -2.85 -18.52 -1.36
CA ALA A 180 -1.63 -17.82 -1.65
C ALA A 180 -0.41 -18.61 -1.15
N SER A 181 0.66 -18.67 -1.94
CA SER A 181 1.92 -19.26 -1.49
C SER A 181 2.72 -18.25 -0.63
N ALA A 182 3.72 -18.74 0.09
CA ALA A 182 4.85 -17.90 0.47
C ALA A 182 5.63 -17.47 -0.79
N PHE A 183 6.56 -16.54 -0.66
CA PHE A 183 7.56 -16.28 -1.68
C PHE A 183 8.48 -17.50 -1.78
N LEU A 184 8.60 -18.05 -2.98
CA LEU A 184 9.38 -19.24 -3.28
C LEU A 184 10.60 -18.85 -4.11
N LYS A 185 11.76 -19.37 -3.75
CA LYS A 185 13.00 -19.17 -4.48
C LYS A 185 12.98 -19.95 -5.80
N VAL A 186 13.08 -19.22 -6.90
CA VAL A 186 13.06 -19.79 -8.26
C VAL A 186 14.36 -19.46 -8.95
N PRO A 187 15.07 -20.44 -9.54
CA PRO A 187 16.28 -20.19 -10.33
C PRO A 187 15.94 -19.34 -11.55
N MET A 188 16.47 -18.12 -11.61
CA MET A 188 16.34 -17.20 -12.72
C MET A 188 17.72 -16.56 -12.94
N PRO A 189 18.51 -17.04 -13.91
CA PRO A 189 19.77 -16.39 -14.28
C PRO A 189 19.54 -14.93 -14.63
N VAL A 190 20.47 -14.06 -14.27
CA VAL A 190 20.39 -12.62 -14.51
C VAL A 190 20.07 -12.34 -16.00
N GLY A 191 19.01 -11.58 -16.25
CA GLY A 191 18.55 -11.26 -17.60
C GLY A 191 17.88 -12.43 -18.32
N SER A 192 17.53 -13.51 -17.61
CA SER A 192 16.70 -14.55 -18.21
C SER A 192 15.31 -14.02 -18.52
N VAL A 193 14.86 -14.39 -19.71
CA VAL A 193 13.52 -14.09 -20.21
C VAL A 193 12.76 -15.41 -20.17
N ASP A 194 11.77 -15.50 -19.32
CA ASP A 194 10.91 -16.68 -19.26
C ASP A 194 9.43 -16.25 -19.26
N SER A 195 8.57 -17.15 -19.63
CA SER A 195 7.14 -17.00 -19.43
C SER A 195 6.65 -18.04 -18.44
N LEU A 196 5.67 -17.63 -17.65
CA LEU A 196 5.01 -18.50 -16.68
C LEU A 196 3.65 -18.91 -17.24
N GLU A 197 3.23 -20.11 -16.92
CA GLU A 197 1.94 -20.64 -17.33
C GLU A 197 1.17 -21.14 -16.11
N VAL A 198 -0.12 -20.80 -16.06
CA VAL A 198 -1.06 -21.39 -15.10
C VAL A 198 -1.75 -22.54 -15.81
N VAL A 199 -1.55 -23.74 -15.29
CA VAL A 199 -2.11 -24.97 -15.88
C VAL A 199 -3.10 -25.62 -14.92
N GLN A 200 -4.09 -26.32 -15.45
CA GLN A 200 -4.99 -27.11 -14.62
C GLN A 200 -4.20 -28.24 -13.95
N SER A 201 -4.32 -28.32 -12.63
CA SER A 201 -3.55 -29.27 -11.81
C SER A 201 -3.76 -30.72 -12.25
N GLY A 202 -2.66 -31.46 -12.36
CA GLY A 202 -2.67 -32.85 -12.81
C GLY A 202 -2.86 -33.05 -14.33
N THR A 203 -2.87 -31.95 -15.09
CA THR A 203 -3.02 -32.00 -16.57
C THR A 203 -1.94 -31.16 -17.26
N THR A 204 -1.97 -31.08 -18.58
CA THR A 204 -1.15 -30.17 -19.39
C THR A 204 -1.98 -29.03 -19.99
N THR A 205 -3.21 -28.83 -19.52
CA THR A 205 -4.10 -27.79 -20.05
C THR A 205 -3.67 -26.43 -19.51
N VAL A 206 -3.20 -25.56 -20.39
CA VAL A 206 -2.87 -24.17 -20.06
C VAL A 206 -4.15 -23.38 -19.97
N LEU A 207 -4.35 -22.70 -18.82
CA LEU A 207 -5.50 -21.84 -18.53
C LEU A 207 -5.17 -20.36 -18.71
N ALA A 208 -3.93 -19.98 -18.42
CA ALA A 208 -3.43 -18.63 -18.65
C ALA A 208 -1.91 -18.67 -18.90
N THR A 209 -1.44 -17.75 -19.72
CA THR A 209 -0.01 -17.53 -19.99
C THR A 209 0.33 -16.10 -19.60
N LEU A 210 1.34 -15.93 -18.76
CA LEU A 210 1.85 -14.61 -18.43
C LEU A 210 2.68 -14.07 -19.59
N PRO A 211 2.71 -12.75 -19.79
CA PRO A 211 3.62 -12.13 -20.73
C PRO A 211 5.06 -12.54 -20.43
N VAL A 212 5.87 -12.58 -21.47
CA VAL A 212 7.30 -12.80 -21.33
C VAL A 212 7.89 -11.68 -20.46
N THR A 213 8.45 -12.04 -19.33
CA THR A 213 8.96 -11.12 -18.32
C THR A 213 10.46 -11.28 -18.16
N VAL A 214 11.17 -10.16 -18.06
CA VAL A 214 12.57 -10.14 -17.64
C VAL A 214 12.60 -10.18 -16.13
N PHE A 215 12.96 -11.33 -15.56
CA PHE A 215 13.10 -11.46 -14.12
C PHE A 215 14.43 -10.88 -13.63
N LEU A 216 14.34 -10.01 -12.65
CA LEU A 216 15.50 -9.44 -11.99
C LEU A 216 15.99 -10.39 -10.89
N SER A 217 17.32 -10.48 -10.79
CA SER A 217 17.94 -11.24 -9.69
C SER A 217 17.67 -10.56 -8.36
N ASN A 218 17.33 -11.37 -7.36
CA ASN A 218 17.01 -10.91 -6.00
C ASN A 218 15.78 -9.97 -5.92
N ALA A 219 14.87 -10.06 -6.91
CA ALA A 219 13.59 -9.35 -6.88
C ALA A 219 12.46 -10.29 -6.46
N ASP A 220 11.41 -9.71 -5.91
CA ASP A 220 10.21 -10.41 -5.45
C ASP A 220 9.06 -10.10 -6.40
N TYR A 221 8.39 -11.15 -6.88
CA TYR A 221 7.26 -11.04 -7.80
C TYR A 221 6.03 -11.74 -7.23
N THR A 222 4.87 -11.13 -7.42
CA THR A 222 3.58 -11.80 -7.19
C THR A 222 2.91 -12.06 -8.52
N VAL A 223 2.60 -13.33 -8.77
CA VAL A 223 1.72 -13.78 -9.86
C VAL A 223 0.35 -14.01 -9.27
N TRP A 224 -0.70 -13.42 -9.88
CA TRP A 224 -2.07 -13.72 -9.48
C TRP A 224 -2.87 -14.21 -10.68
N PHE A 225 -3.72 -15.21 -10.40
CA PHE A 225 -4.59 -15.83 -11.37
C PHE A 225 -6.04 -15.46 -11.07
N TYR A 226 -6.77 -14.96 -12.07
CA TYR A 226 -8.08 -14.34 -11.89
C TYR A 226 -8.99 -14.63 -13.08
N GLY A 227 -10.23 -14.12 -13.05
CA GLY A 227 -11.23 -14.30 -14.08
C GLY A 227 -12.09 -15.54 -13.87
N LEU A 228 -12.94 -15.85 -14.85
CA LEU A 228 -13.94 -16.93 -14.81
C LEU A 228 -13.59 -18.05 -15.77
N ALA A 229 -13.76 -19.32 -15.34
CA ALA A 229 -13.56 -20.50 -16.20
C ALA A 229 -14.61 -20.56 -17.33
N ASN A 230 -15.82 -20.04 -17.10
CA ASN A 230 -16.91 -19.97 -18.08
C ASN A 230 -17.48 -18.56 -18.07
N PRO A 231 -16.78 -17.57 -18.66
CA PRO A 231 -17.18 -16.18 -18.55
C PRO A 231 -18.36 -15.86 -19.47
N PRO A 232 -19.29 -14.98 -19.03
CA PRO A 232 -20.31 -14.41 -19.91
C PRO A 232 -19.71 -13.60 -21.06
N LEU A 233 -18.64 -12.85 -20.77
CA LEU A 233 -17.88 -12.07 -21.74
C LEU A 233 -16.43 -12.57 -21.81
N ALA A 234 -15.86 -12.58 -23.00
CA ALA A 234 -14.47 -13.04 -23.20
C ALA A 234 -13.45 -12.24 -22.37
N SER A 235 -13.73 -10.97 -22.10
CA SER A 235 -12.89 -10.10 -21.26
C SER A 235 -12.85 -10.50 -19.79
N GLU A 236 -13.78 -11.30 -19.32
CA GLU A 236 -13.90 -11.80 -17.95
C GLU A 236 -13.23 -13.18 -17.77
N GLY A 237 -12.65 -13.71 -18.86
CA GLY A 237 -12.03 -15.04 -18.90
C GLY A 237 -10.83 -15.17 -18.00
N LEU A 238 -10.42 -16.45 -17.79
CA LEU A 238 -9.23 -16.77 -17.00
C LEU A 238 -8.00 -16.09 -17.56
N ALA A 239 -7.29 -15.41 -16.69
CA ALA A 239 -6.06 -14.70 -17.00
C ALA A 239 -5.10 -14.72 -15.81
N ALA A 240 -3.86 -14.36 -16.04
CA ALA A 240 -2.88 -14.16 -14.98
C ALA A 240 -2.09 -12.86 -15.26
N ASN A 241 -1.68 -12.20 -14.21
CA ASN A 241 -0.82 -11.05 -14.29
C ASN A 241 0.33 -11.20 -13.29
N ILE A 242 1.35 -10.34 -13.41
CA ILE A 242 2.53 -10.35 -12.57
C ILE A 242 2.89 -8.92 -12.18
N MET A 243 3.21 -8.72 -10.91
CA MET A 243 3.77 -7.47 -10.41
C MET A 243 5.12 -7.72 -9.75
N GLU A 244 6.03 -6.78 -9.87
CA GLU A 244 7.23 -6.73 -9.05
C GLU A 244 6.87 -6.04 -7.74
N ASN A 245 7.10 -6.72 -6.62
CA ASN A 245 6.88 -6.17 -5.29
C ASN A 245 8.04 -5.24 -4.94
N LEU A 246 7.86 -3.94 -5.21
CA LEU A 246 8.82 -2.90 -4.89
C LEU A 246 8.65 -2.48 -3.44
N PHE A 247 9.45 -3.06 -2.55
CA PHE A 247 9.46 -2.65 -1.16
C PHE A 247 10.25 -1.35 -0.99
N PHE A 248 9.72 -0.39 -0.23
CA PHE A 248 10.46 0.82 0.11
C PHE A 248 11.63 0.43 1.01
N ASN A 249 12.85 0.76 0.59
CA ASN A 249 14.01 0.68 1.48
C ASN A 249 13.89 1.79 2.52
N GLU A 250 13.88 1.43 3.82
CA GLU A 250 14.00 2.38 4.93
C GLU A 250 15.43 2.95 5.03
#